data_fc74363cf82a94b8874076700b970a09
#
_entry.id   fc74363cf82a94b8874076700b970a09
#
_cell.length_a   1.000
_cell.length_b   1.000
_cell.length_c   1.000
_cell.angle_alpha   90.00
_cell.angle_beta   90.00
_cell.angle_gamma   90.00
#
_symmetry.space_group_name_H-M   'P 1'
#
loop_
_entity.id
_entity.type
_entity.pdbx_description
1 polymer ?
#
loop_
_entity_poly.entity_id
_entity_poly.type
_entity_poly.pdbx_seq_one_letter_code
_entity_poly.pdbx_strand_id
1 'polypeptide(L)'
;MGSKIIEIFNKIVYNVLSALYQPFWAAVLLAFLTMFLYLYGKEHGWKKNNFIRNMFATWWRAFKSSSNFRRTFLLAFYTAMILLRTVLNREIWFDPLGKIFGGWGLYEDGQFTTESIENFMLFVPFSILLLWAFQKELLGESKNIRFGKTVWEATKVVAVFSFMIEFTQLLFHLGTFQISDLTYNTLGGAVGGMIYYCIWKVRHRRVEEIKK
;
A
#
# COMPACT_ATOMS: atom_id res chain seq x y z
N MET A 1 27.05 -23.49 3.71
CA MET A 1 25.73 -23.09 4.23
C MET A 1 25.51 -21.58 4.10
N GLY A 2 26.46 -20.73 4.45
CA GLY A 2 26.34 -19.27 4.36
C GLY A 2 26.11 -18.70 2.96
N SER A 3 26.76 -19.26 1.91
CA SER A 3 26.58 -18.76 0.53
C SER A 3 25.16 -18.95 0.00
N LYS A 4 24.51 -20.05 0.31
CA LYS A 4 23.10 -20.29 -0.09
C LYS A 4 22.11 -19.34 0.61
N ILE A 5 22.37 -19.00 1.88
CA ILE A 5 21.53 -18.05 2.63
C ILE A 5 21.64 -16.65 2.03
N ILE A 6 22.87 -16.22 1.68
CA ILE A 6 23.10 -14.91 1.04
C ILE A 6 22.44 -14.85 -0.35
N GLU A 7 22.51 -15.93 -1.13
CA GLU A 7 21.86 -16.03 -2.44
C GLU A 7 20.33 -15.92 -2.34
N ILE A 8 19.73 -16.64 -1.38
CA ILE A 8 18.29 -16.56 -1.11
C ILE A 8 17.90 -15.15 -0.69
N PHE A 9 18.63 -14.54 0.23
CA PHE A 9 18.40 -13.18 0.68
C PHE A 9 18.46 -12.15 -0.47
N ASN A 10 19.50 -12.23 -1.30
CA ASN A 10 19.66 -11.37 -2.46
C ASN A 10 18.53 -11.55 -3.47
N LYS A 11 18.07 -12.79 -3.70
CA LYS A 11 16.92 -13.08 -4.57
C LYS A 11 15.63 -12.47 -4.03
N ILE A 12 15.38 -12.59 -2.72
CA ILE A 12 14.21 -11.96 -2.07
C ILE A 12 14.27 -10.45 -2.24
N VAL A 13 15.38 -9.81 -1.90
CA VAL A 13 15.55 -8.36 -2.02
C VAL A 13 15.37 -7.90 -3.46
N TYR A 14 15.99 -8.59 -4.42
CA TYR A 14 15.86 -8.28 -5.83
C TYR A 14 14.40 -8.37 -6.30
N ASN A 15 13.70 -9.45 -5.97
CA ASN A 15 12.31 -9.65 -6.39
C ASN A 15 11.37 -8.61 -5.77
N VAL A 16 11.53 -8.30 -4.47
CA VAL A 16 10.74 -7.24 -3.80
C VAL A 16 10.99 -5.88 -4.47
N LEU A 17 12.25 -5.53 -4.72
CA LEU A 17 12.57 -4.26 -5.38
C LEU A 17 12.05 -4.22 -6.82
N SER A 18 12.25 -5.28 -7.62
CA SER A 18 11.74 -5.37 -8.99
C SER A 18 10.23 -5.22 -9.03
N ALA A 19 9.52 -5.87 -8.12
CA ALA A 19 8.09 -5.78 -7.98
C ALA A 19 7.60 -4.35 -7.73
N LEU A 20 8.35 -3.55 -6.97
CA LEU A 20 8.05 -2.14 -6.72
C LEU A 20 8.46 -1.22 -7.89
N TYR A 21 9.57 -1.54 -8.57
CA TYR A 21 10.09 -0.70 -9.65
C TYR A 21 9.32 -0.81 -10.97
N GLN A 22 8.84 -2.00 -11.32
CA GLN A 22 8.14 -2.21 -12.59
C GLN A 22 6.94 -1.26 -12.80
N PRO A 23 6.01 -1.10 -11.84
CA PRO A 23 4.86 -0.21 -12.01
C PRO A 23 5.14 1.26 -11.64
N PHE A 24 6.38 1.61 -11.24
CA PHE A 24 6.69 2.91 -10.63
C PHE A 24 6.19 4.11 -11.46
N TRP A 25 6.55 4.20 -12.75
CA TRP A 25 6.16 5.34 -13.58
C TRP A 25 4.67 5.42 -13.86
N ALA A 26 4.04 4.26 -14.07
CA ALA A 26 2.59 4.21 -14.27
C ALA A 26 1.85 4.59 -12.97
N ALA A 27 2.37 4.19 -11.81
CA ALA A 27 1.83 4.56 -10.51
C ALA A 27 1.99 6.06 -10.22
N VAL A 28 3.14 6.66 -10.57
CA VAL A 28 3.34 8.12 -10.51
C VAL A 28 2.27 8.82 -11.34
N LEU A 29 2.08 8.42 -12.60
CA LEU A 29 1.10 9.02 -13.49
C LEU A 29 -0.33 8.88 -12.94
N LEU A 30 -0.70 7.70 -12.47
CA LEU A 30 -2.04 7.43 -11.95
C LEU A 30 -2.30 8.20 -10.65
N ALA A 31 -1.31 8.29 -9.76
CA ALA A 31 -1.42 9.07 -8.53
C ALA A 31 -1.54 10.57 -8.81
N PHE A 32 -0.73 11.10 -9.74
CA PHE A 32 -0.87 12.47 -10.22
C PHE A 32 -2.26 12.73 -10.79
N LEU A 33 -2.73 11.87 -11.69
CA LEU A 33 -4.03 12.01 -12.32
C LEU A 33 -5.16 11.99 -11.29
N THR A 34 -5.14 11.03 -10.36
CA THR A 34 -6.17 10.88 -9.33
C THR A 34 -6.22 12.08 -8.40
N MET A 35 -5.07 12.50 -7.86
CA MET A 35 -5.00 13.65 -6.97
C MET A 35 -5.30 14.97 -7.69
N PHE A 36 -5.01 15.02 -8.95
CA PHE A 36 -5.27 16.11 -9.85
C PHE A 36 -6.77 16.32 -10.09
N LEU A 37 -7.48 15.26 -10.44
CA LEU A 37 -8.93 15.27 -10.60
C LEU A 37 -9.64 15.61 -9.29
N TYR A 38 -9.18 15.02 -8.18
CA TYR A 38 -9.74 15.30 -6.86
C TYR A 38 -9.66 16.77 -6.47
N LEU A 39 -8.47 17.38 -6.61
CA LEU A 39 -8.28 18.79 -6.26
C LEU A 39 -9.05 19.72 -7.17
N TYR A 40 -9.02 19.45 -8.47
CA TYR A 40 -9.72 20.27 -9.43
C TYR A 40 -11.22 20.26 -9.18
N GLY A 41 -11.82 19.07 -8.98
CA GLY A 41 -13.22 18.94 -8.67
C GLY A 41 -13.61 19.65 -7.37
N LYS A 42 -12.72 19.63 -6.35
CA LYS A 42 -12.95 20.29 -5.06
C LYS A 42 -12.89 21.82 -5.14
N GLU A 43 -11.94 22.39 -5.89
CA GLU A 43 -11.74 23.86 -5.91
C GLU A 43 -12.57 24.59 -6.97
N HIS A 44 -12.84 23.99 -8.12
CA HIS A 44 -13.37 24.73 -9.29
C HIS A 44 -14.70 24.17 -9.82
N GLY A 45 -15.14 22.99 -9.37
CA GLY A 45 -16.20 22.28 -10.09
C GLY A 45 -15.78 21.92 -11.52
N TRP A 46 -16.59 21.15 -12.22
CA TRP A 46 -16.22 20.56 -13.53
C TRP A 46 -16.41 21.49 -14.75
N LYS A 47 -16.66 22.80 -14.57
CA LYS A 47 -17.16 23.69 -15.64
C LYS A 47 -16.28 24.92 -15.98
N LYS A 48 -14.97 24.91 -15.87
CA LYS A 48 -14.15 26.10 -16.14
C LYS A 48 -13.17 25.98 -17.33
N ASN A 49 -13.10 27.04 -18.15
CA ASN A 49 -12.07 27.23 -19.21
C ASN A 49 -10.65 27.30 -18.60
N ASN A 50 -9.64 26.79 -19.33
CA ASN A 50 -8.25 26.64 -18.92
C ASN A 50 -7.97 25.54 -17.89
N PHE A 51 -8.70 24.44 -18.02
CA PHE A 51 -8.64 23.26 -17.18
C PHE A 51 -7.21 22.82 -16.83
N ILE A 52 -6.35 22.54 -17.81
CA ILE A 52 -5.03 21.95 -17.60
C ILE A 52 -4.06 22.87 -16.83
N ARG A 53 -3.99 24.16 -17.21
CA ARG A 53 -3.05 25.12 -16.58
C ARG A 53 -3.42 25.41 -15.12
N ASN A 54 -4.71 25.61 -14.85
CA ASN A 54 -5.21 25.88 -13.51
C ASN A 54 -5.05 24.66 -12.59
N MET A 55 -5.17 23.50 -13.16
CA MET A 55 -5.02 22.23 -12.52
C MET A 55 -3.59 22.03 -12.00
N PHE A 56 -2.56 22.19 -12.81
CA PHE A 56 -1.16 22.11 -12.38
C PHE A 56 -0.81 23.17 -11.32
N ALA A 57 -1.29 24.40 -11.47
CA ALA A 57 -1.06 25.46 -10.49
C ALA A 57 -1.70 25.14 -9.13
N THR A 58 -2.92 24.61 -9.12
CA THR A 58 -3.64 24.18 -7.92
C THR A 58 -2.96 23.01 -7.24
N TRP A 59 -2.56 22.00 -8.01
CA TRP A 59 -1.82 20.85 -7.50
C TRP A 59 -0.50 21.27 -6.85
N TRP A 60 0.29 22.09 -7.55
CA TRP A 60 1.59 22.56 -7.07
C TRP A 60 1.47 23.40 -5.79
N ARG A 61 0.44 24.24 -5.72
CA ARG A 61 0.12 25.01 -4.53
C ARG A 61 -0.24 24.10 -3.36
N ALA A 62 -1.14 23.15 -3.57
CA ALA A 62 -1.56 22.17 -2.56
C ALA A 62 -0.38 21.33 -2.08
N PHE A 63 0.47 20.85 -2.99
CA PHE A 63 1.67 20.08 -2.66
C PHE A 63 2.65 20.85 -1.79
N LYS A 64 2.87 22.15 -2.08
CA LYS A 64 3.75 23.00 -1.27
C LYS A 64 3.16 23.36 0.08
N SER A 65 1.88 23.71 0.14
CA SER A 65 1.25 24.29 1.34
C SER A 65 0.66 23.26 2.30
N SER A 66 0.18 22.11 1.81
CA SER A 66 -0.56 21.15 2.63
C SER A 66 0.23 19.87 2.92
N SER A 67 0.57 19.67 4.20
CA SER A 67 1.16 18.39 4.66
C SER A 67 0.21 17.22 4.48
N ASN A 68 -1.08 17.45 4.68
CA ASN A 68 -2.11 16.41 4.50
C ASN A 68 -2.19 15.96 3.04
N PHE A 69 -2.12 16.91 2.10
CA PHE A 69 -2.09 16.61 0.68
C PHE A 69 -0.90 15.73 0.29
N ARG A 70 0.31 16.05 0.78
CA ARG A 70 1.51 15.24 0.52
C ARG A 70 1.37 13.80 1.04
N ARG A 71 0.79 13.62 2.24
CA ARG A 71 0.56 12.29 2.83
C ARG A 71 -0.43 11.48 2.00
N THR A 72 -1.55 12.09 1.63
CA THR A 72 -2.57 11.44 0.78
C THR A 72 -2.04 11.13 -0.61
N PHE A 73 -1.21 12.02 -1.18
CA PHE A 73 -0.54 11.76 -2.46
C PHE A 73 0.38 10.54 -2.40
N LEU A 74 1.22 10.43 -1.35
CA LEU A 74 2.10 9.27 -1.17
C LEU A 74 1.31 7.96 -1.00
N LEU A 75 0.21 8.01 -0.26
CA LEU A 75 -0.66 6.85 -0.13
C LEU A 75 -1.31 6.48 -1.46
N ALA A 76 -1.85 7.47 -2.21
CA ALA A 76 -2.45 7.23 -3.52
C ALA A 76 -1.44 6.66 -4.52
N PHE A 77 -0.21 7.18 -4.52
CA PHE A 77 0.89 6.66 -5.32
C PHE A 77 1.19 5.20 -4.98
N TYR A 78 1.32 4.89 -3.69
CA TYR A 78 1.63 3.54 -3.25
C TYR A 78 0.48 2.56 -3.51
N THR A 79 -0.77 3.01 -3.32
CA THR A 79 -1.97 2.25 -3.68
C THR A 79 -2.01 1.94 -5.18
N ALA A 80 -1.67 2.93 -6.02
CA ALA A 80 -1.58 2.74 -7.47
C ALA A 80 -0.51 1.71 -7.83
N MET A 81 0.66 1.72 -7.16
CA MET A 81 1.69 0.69 -7.37
C MET A 81 1.19 -0.71 -7.03
N ILE A 82 0.47 -0.88 -5.91
CA ILE A 82 -0.13 -2.17 -5.55
C ILE A 82 -1.10 -2.62 -6.63
N LEU A 83 -2.06 -1.77 -7.03
CA LEU A 83 -3.09 -2.11 -8.01
C LEU A 83 -2.50 -2.42 -9.40
N LEU A 84 -1.51 -1.65 -9.84
CA LEU A 84 -0.82 -1.89 -11.11
C LEU A 84 -0.11 -3.25 -11.11
N ARG A 85 0.51 -3.62 -10.00
CA ARG A 85 1.18 -4.91 -9.84
C ARG A 85 0.19 -6.07 -9.74
N THR A 86 -0.84 -5.92 -8.92
CA THR A 86 -1.71 -7.04 -8.55
C THR A 86 -2.88 -7.24 -9.52
N VAL A 87 -3.34 -6.18 -10.19
CA VAL A 87 -4.52 -6.24 -11.07
C VAL A 87 -4.16 -6.01 -12.54
N LEU A 88 -3.38 -4.96 -12.84
CA LEU A 88 -3.17 -4.53 -14.22
C LEU A 88 -2.00 -5.22 -14.94
N ASN A 89 -1.06 -5.80 -14.23
CA ASN A 89 0.11 -6.48 -14.80
C ASN A 89 0.01 -8.01 -14.58
N ARG A 90 -1.17 -8.56 -14.80
CA ARG A 90 -1.45 -10.00 -14.66
C ARG A 90 -1.92 -10.58 -16.01
N GLU A 91 -1.55 -11.83 -16.25
CA GLU A 91 -2.04 -12.61 -17.39
C GLU A 91 -3.42 -13.21 -17.07
N ILE A 92 -4.20 -13.47 -18.14
CA ILE A 92 -5.50 -14.13 -18.01
C ILE A 92 -5.28 -15.59 -17.63
N TRP A 93 -5.95 -16.03 -16.57
CA TRP A 93 -5.86 -17.39 -16.05
C TRP A 93 -7.20 -18.12 -16.17
N PHE A 94 -7.23 -19.29 -16.82
CA PHE A 94 -8.48 -20.01 -17.10
C PHE A 94 -9.06 -20.77 -15.91
N ASP A 95 -8.25 -21.07 -14.90
CA ASP A 95 -8.69 -21.75 -13.66
C ASP A 95 -8.34 -20.90 -12.41
N PRO A 96 -9.10 -19.83 -12.14
CA PRO A 96 -8.78 -18.89 -11.06
C PRO A 96 -8.98 -19.50 -9.67
N LEU A 97 -9.67 -20.64 -9.53
CA LEU A 97 -9.92 -21.32 -8.27
C LEU A 97 -9.02 -22.55 -8.06
N GLY A 98 -8.20 -22.91 -9.05
CA GLY A 98 -7.38 -24.12 -8.99
C GLY A 98 -6.32 -24.13 -7.89
N LYS A 99 -5.96 -22.99 -7.32
CA LYS A 99 -4.92 -22.85 -6.29
C LYS A 99 -5.38 -22.11 -5.03
N ILE A 100 -6.66 -22.21 -4.64
CA ILE A 100 -7.21 -21.46 -3.48
C ILE A 100 -6.38 -21.66 -2.21
N PHE A 101 -5.91 -22.88 -1.95
CA PHE A 101 -5.10 -23.24 -0.78
C PHE A 101 -3.60 -23.31 -1.08
N GLY A 102 -3.16 -22.85 -2.26
CA GLY A 102 -1.75 -22.77 -2.65
C GLY A 102 -1.01 -21.57 -2.04
N GLY A 103 0.25 -21.40 -2.43
CA GLY A 103 1.05 -20.20 -2.13
C GLY A 103 1.56 -20.09 -0.68
N TRP A 104 1.55 -21.17 0.11
CA TRP A 104 2.05 -21.14 1.48
C TRP A 104 3.56 -21.37 1.56
N GLY A 105 4.26 -20.43 2.20
CA GLY A 105 5.69 -20.54 2.47
C GLY A 105 6.57 -20.15 1.26
N LEU A 106 7.74 -20.76 1.17
CA LEU A 106 8.78 -20.45 0.18
C LEU A 106 8.91 -21.50 -0.93
N TYR A 107 8.05 -22.50 -0.95
CA TYR A 107 8.07 -23.54 -1.97
C TYR A 107 6.65 -23.80 -2.45
N GLU A 108 6.46 -23.75 -3.77
CA GLU A 108 5.24 -24.13 -4.45
C GLU A 108 5.58 -25.10 -5.58
N ASP A 109 4.87 -26.24 -5.64
CA ASP A 109 5.10 -27.30 -6.63
C ASP A 109 6.58 -27.76 -6.70
N GLY A 110 7.30 -27.73 -5.55
CA GLY A 110 8.72 -28.08 -5.44
C GLY A 110 9.68 -26.99 -5.92
N GLN A 111 9.19 -25.84 -6.36
CA GLN A 111 10.00 -24.69 -6.78
C GLN A 111 10.06 -23.61 -5.71
N PHE A 112 11.22 -22.95 -5.60
CA PHE A 112 11.38 -21.82 -4.67
C PHE A 112 10.65 -20.59 -5.20
N THR A 113 9.71 -20.08 -4.39
CA THR A 113 8.96 -18.84 -4.65
C THR A 113 9.19 -17.81 -3.55
N THR A 114 9.10 -16.53 -3.87
CA THR A 114 9.18 -15.41 -2.93
C THR A 114 7.85 -14.68 -2.79
N GLU A 115 6.80 -15.16 -3.43
CA GLU A 115 5.49 -14.50 -3.54
C GLU A 115 4.89 -14.15 -2.19
N SER A 116 4.91 -15.08 -1.24
CA SER A 116 4.44 -14.89 0.13
C SER A 116 5.14 -13.73 0.85
N ILE A 117 6.47 -13.62 0.69
CA ILE A 117 7.26 -12.54 1.30
C ILE A 117 6.98 -11.22 0.57
N GLU A 118 6.88 -11.23 -0.74
CA GLU A 118 6.59 -10.04 -1.54
C GLU A 118 5.23 -9.46 -1.19
N ASN A 119 4.20 -10.29 -1.07
CA ASN A 119 2.86 -9.90 -0.66
C ASN A 119 2.87 -9.31 0.76
N PHE A 120 3.50 -9.97 1.72
CA PHE A 120 3.68 -9.43 3.07
C PHE A 120 4.38 -8.06 3.06
N MET A 121 5.54 -7.95 2.41
CA MET A 121 6.35 -6.73 2.37
C MET A 121 5.66 -5.57 1.65
N LEU A 122 4.81 -5.86 0.68
CA LEU A 122 4.04 -4.85 -0.05
C LEU A 122 3.06 -4.10 0.85
N PHE A 123 2.46 -4.76 1.82
CA PHE A 123 1.44 -4.17 2.68
C PHE A 123 1.97 -3.53 3.97
N VAL A 124 3.23 -3.77 4.33
CA VAL A 124 3.86 -3.07 5.48
C VAL A 124 3.94 -1.55 5.23
N PRO A 125 4.55 -1.03 4.15
CA PRO A 125 4.57 0.41 3.90
C PRO A 125 3.18 0.98 3.61
N PHE A 126 2.30 0.22 2.95
CA PHE A 126 0.93 0.65 2.69
C PHE A 126 0.19 1.01 3.98
N SER A 127 0.22 0.14 4.98
CA SER A 127 -0.48 0.40 6.24
C SER A 127 0.14 1.54 7.05
N ILE A 128 1.47 1.73 6.98
CA ILE A 128 2.15 2.88 7.59
C ILE A 128 1.66 4.19 6.93
N LEU A 129 1.63 4.25 5.59
CA LEU A 129 1.17 5.42 4.85
C LEU A 129 -0.32 5.69 5.07
N LEU A 130 -1.14 4.64 5.12
CA LEU A 130 -2.56 4.72 5.42
C LEU A 130 -2.83 5.39 6.77
N LEU A 131 -2.20 4.87 7.83
CA LEU A 131 -2.33 5.42 9.17
C LEU A 131 -1.76 6.84 9.28
N TRP A 132 -0.72 7.15 8.52
CA TRP A 132 -0.14 8.50 8.50
C TRP A 132 -1.01 9.51 7.77
N ALA A 133 -1.67 9.10 6.69
CA ALA A 133 -2.56 9.96 5.91
C ALA A 133 -3.91 10.17 6.62
N PHE A 134 -4.48 9.10 7.19
CA PHE A 134 -5.82 9.07 7.78
C PHE A 134 -5.81 8.80 9.29
N GLN A 135 -4.81 9.34 9.99
CA GLN A 135 -4.68 9.13 11.44
C GLN A 135 -5.92 9.54 12.22
N LYS A 136 -6.48 10.72 11.91
CA LYS A 136 -7.64 11.27 12.62
C LYS A 136 -8.90 10.45 12.39
N GLU A 137 -9.12 10.06 11.16
CA GLU A 137 -10.29 9.31 10.70
C GLU A 137 -10.33 7.89 11.29
N LEU A 138 -9.18 7.22 11.30
CA LEU A 138 -9.06 5.83 11.76
C LEU A 138 -8.86 5.70 13.27
N LEU A 139 -8.01 6.55 13.84
CA LEU A 139 -7.62 6.44 15.25
C LEU A 139 -8.32 7.47 16.15
N GLY A 140 -8.89 8.53 15.56
CA GLY A 140 -9.53 9.64 16.26
C GLY A 140 -8.54 10.77 16.60
N GLU A 141 -9.08 11.87 17.14
CA GLU A 141 -8.31 13.07 17.52
C GLU A 141 -7.55 12.95 18.86
N SER A 142 -7.51 11.77 19.45
CA SER A 142 -6.88 11.54 20.75
C SER A 142 -5.38 11.83 20.70
N LYS A 143 -4.90 12.56 21.73
CA LYS A 143 -3.45 12.75 21.95
C LYS A 143 -2.73 11.44 22.26
N ASN A 144 -3.45 10.42 22.71
CA ASN A 144 -2.93 9.11 23.04
C ASN A 144 -3.53 8.04 22.15
N ILE A 145 -2.76 7.57 21.19
CA ILE A 145 -3.13 6.45 20.33
C ILE A 145 -2.92 5.13 21.08
N ARG A 146 -3.90 4.22 21.02
CA ARG A 146 -3.83 2.90 21.69
C ARG A 146 -3.24 1.88 20.71
N PHE A 147 -2.24 1.11 21.16
CA PHE A 147 -1.57 0.07 20.38
C PHE A 147 -2.56 -0.88 19.68
N GLY A 148 -3.42 -1.52 20.47
CA GLY A 148 -4.38 -2.49 19.94
C GLY A 148 -5.32 -1.90 18.89
N LYS A 149 -5.80 -0.65 19.08
CA LYS A 149 -6.64 0.03 18.09
C LYS A 149 -5.86 0.31 16.79
N THR A 150 -4.60 0.75 16.91
CA THR A 150 -3.77 1.06 15.74
C THR A 150 -3.52 -0.17 14.87
N VAL A 151 -3.13 -1.28 15.50
CA VAL A 151 -2.90 -2.55 14.81
C VAL A 151 -4.19 -3.08 14.21
N TRP A 152 -5.30 -3.04 14.95
CA TRP A 152 -6.59 -3.53 14.49
C TRP A 152 -7.11 -2.77 13.27
N GLU A 153 -7.09 -1.41 13.30
CA GLU A 153 -7.55 -0.60 12.17
C GLU A 153 -6.69 -0.82 10.91
N ALA A 154 -5.36 -0.90 11.07
CA ALA A 154 -4.46 -1.24 9.97
C ALA A 154 -4.78 -2.62 9.37
N THR A 155 -4.89 -3.64 10.22
CA THR A 155 -5.19 -5.02 9.83
C THR A 155 -6.53 -5.11 9.09
N LYS A 156 -7.58 -4.49 9.66
CA LYS A 156 -8.92 -4.49 9.10
C LYS A 156 -8.97 -3.86 7.70
N VAL A 157 -8.39 -2.67 7.53
CA VAL A 157 -8.40 -1.97 6.24
C VAL A 157 -7.59 -2.75 5.20
N VAL A 158 -6.43 -3.29 5.58
CA VAL A 158 -5.61 -4.11 4.68
C VAL A 158 -6.33 -5.41 4.29
N ALA A 159 -6.97 -6.09 5.24
CA ALA A 159 -7.74 -7.31 4.95
C ALA A 159 -8.85 -7.06 3.94
N VAL A 160 -9.62 -5.97 4.12
CA VAL A 160 -10.68 -5.58 3.18
C VAL A 160 -10.09 -5.23 1.81
N PHE A 161 -9.02 -4.45 1.77
CA PHE A 161 -8.39 -4.04 0.53
C PHE A 161 -7.78 -5.23 -0.22
N SER A 162 -7.08 -6.13 0.49
CA SER A 162 -6.56 -7.37 -0.09
C SER A 162 -7.67 -8.27 -0.61
N PHE A 163 -8.76 -8.43 0.14
CA PHE A 163 -9.92 -9.18 -0.33
C PHE A 163 -10.52 -8.60 -1.63
N MET A 164 -10.60 -7.26 -1.73
CA MET A 164 -11.07 -6.61 -2.95
C MET A 164 -10.14 -6.88 -4.14
N ILE A 165 -8.82 -6.90 -3.92
CA ILE A 165 -7.85 -7.27 -4.96
C ILE A 165 -8.09 -8.70 -5.44
N GLU A 166 -8.10 -9.67 -4.52
CA GLU A 166 -8.32 -11.08 -4.82
C GLU A 166 -9.66 -11.32 -5.53
N PHE A 167 -10.72 -10.66 -5.05
CA PHE A 167 -12.03 -10.73 -5.68
C PHE A 167 -12.05 -10.15 -7.09
N THR A 168 -11.31 -9.05 -7.31
CA THR A 168 -11.15 -8.46 -8.65
C THR A 168 -10.39 -9.40 -9.58
N GLN A 169 -9.31 -10.02 -9.09
CA GLN A 169 -8.56 -11.02 -9.86
C GLN A 169 -9.44 -12.21 -10.24
N LEU A 170 -10.25 -12.70 -9.31
CA LEU A 170 -11.21 -13.77 -9.57
C LEU A 170 -12.24 -13.39 -10.64
N LEU A 171 -12.87 -12.21 -10.53
CA LEU A 171 -13.89 -11.74 -11.47
C LEU A 171 -13.36 -11.56 -12.89
N PHE A 172 -12.15 -11.06 -13.03
CA PHE A 172 -11.54 -10.76 -14.34
C PHE A 172 -10.57 -11.83 -14.83
N HIS A 173 -10.48 -12.97 -14.11
CA HIS A 173 -9.53 -14.05 -14.43
C HIS A 173 -8.07 -13.58 -14.51
N LEU A 174 -7.66 -12.65 -13.65
CA LEU A 174 -6.33 -12.03 -13.61
C LEU A 174 -5.36 -12.78 -12.68
N GLY A 175 -5.36 -14.08 -12.67
CA GLY A 175 -4.56 -14.93 -11.79
C GLY A 175 -5.42 -15.91 -11.00
N THR A 176 -4.86 -16.45 -9.93
CA THR A 176 -5.54 -17.40 -9.02
C THR A 176 -5.93 -16.70 -7.72
N PHE A 177 -7.16 -16.90 -7.25
CA PHE A 177 -7.58 -16.48 -5.91
C PHE A 177 -6.89 -17.37 -4.87
N GLN A 178 -6.09 -16.74 -3.98
CA GLN A 178 -5.34 -17.48 -2.96
C GLN A 178 -5.58 -16.92 -1.56
N ILE A 179 -5.96 -17.83 -0.62
CA ILE A 179 -6.12 -17.47 0.80
C ILE A 179 -4.78 -17.10 1.44
N SER A 180 -3.69 -17.67 0.98
CA SER A 180 -2.33 -17.32 1.40
C SER A 180 -2.01 -15.84 1.15
N ASP A 181 -2.34 -15.31 -0.02
CA ASP A 181 -2.12 -13.91 -0.38
C ASP A 181 -2.90 -12.97 0.54
N LEU A 182 -4.19 -13.25 0.74
CA LEU A 182 -5.00 -12.51 1.70
C LEU A 182 -4.39 -12.52 3.11
N THR A 183 -3.85 -13.67 3.53
CA THR A 183 -3.25 -13.83 4.87
C THR A 183 -1.94 -13.06 4.98
N TYR A 184 -1.01 -13.22 4.02
CA TYR A 184 0.28 -12.53 4.05
C TYR A 184 0.13 -11.00 3.93
N ASN A 185 -0.77 -10.54 3.06
CA ASN A 185 -1.11 -9.12 2.94
C ASN A 185 -1.64 -8.56 4.27
N THR A 186 -2.57 -9.27 4.91
CA THR A 186 -3.17 -8.89 6.19
C THR A 186 -2.13 -8.84 7.31
N LEU A 187 -1.22 -9.84 7.38
CA LEU A 187 -0.10 -9.85 8.32
C LEU A 187 0.85 -8.67 8.08
N GLY A 188 1.15 -8.35 6.81
CA GLY A 188 1.91 -7.15 6.45
C GLY A 188 1.25 -5.88 6.98
N GLY A 189 -0.07 -5.78 6.86
CA GLY A 189 -0.87 -4.69 7.42
C GLY A 189 -0.73 -4.56 8.94
N ALA A 190 -0.82 -5.68 9.66
CA ALA A 190 -0.66 -5.72 11.11
C ALA A 190 0.73 -5.25 11.56
N VAL A 191 1.78 -5.75 10.91
CA VAL A 191 3.18 -5.37 11.21
C VAL A 191 3.41 -3.89 10.90
N GLY A 192 2.91 -3.36 9.78
CA GLY A 192 2.99 -1.94 9.48
C GLY A 192 2.25 -1.06 10.50
N GLY A 193 1.11 -1.53 11.03
CA GLY A 193 0.40 -0.89 12.14
C GLY A 193 1.23 -0.84 13.43
N MET A 194 1.95 -1.93 13.75
CA MET A 194 2.89 -1.97 14.89
C MET A 194 4.04 -0.98 14.71
N ILE A 195 4.67 -0.98 13.53
CA ILE A 195 5.77 -0.05 13.20
C ILE A 195 5.29 1.40 13.30
N TYR A 196 4.12 1.71 12.74
CA TYR A 196 3.53 3.05 12.83
C TYR A 196 3.36 3.50 14.28
N TYR A 197 2.79 2.63 15.14
CA TYR A 197 2.63 2.94 16.56
C TYR A 197 3.97 3.19 17.25
N CYS A 198 5.00 2.38 16.99
CA CYS A 198 6.34 2.58 17.55
C CYS A 198 6.93 3.94 17.14
N ILE A 199 6.84 4.31 15.85
CA ILE A 199 7.31 5.60 15.35
C ILE A 199 6.55 6.75 16.00
N TRP A 200 5.23 6.63 16.10
CA TRP A 200 4.38 7.63 16.75
C TRP A 200 4.76 7.84 18.21
N LYS A 201 4.93 6.74 18.98
CA LYS A 201 5.29 6.78 20.40
C LYS A 201 6.64 7.45 20.64
N VAL A 202 7.66 7.13 19.83
CA VAL A 202 8.99 7.76 19.92
C VAL A 202 8.91 9.26 19.64
N ARG A 203 8.15 9.68 18.64
CA ARG A 203 7.97 11.10 18.31
C ARG A 203 7.27 11.88 19.42
N HIS A 204 6.24 11.32 20.03
CA HIS A 204 5.49 11.98 21.11
C HIS A 204 6.30 12.11 22.39
N ARG A 205 7.08 11.11 22.76
CA ARG A 205 7.98 11.19 23.93
C ARG A 205 9.01 12.32 23.78
N ARG A 206 9.65 12.45 22.63
CA ARG A 206 10.61 13.53 22.34
C ARG A 206 9.99 14.93 22.47
N VAL A 207 8.76 15.10 22.04
CA VAL A 207 8.05 16.40 22.12
C VAL A 207 7.71 16.75 23.56
N GLU A 208 7.39 15.77 24.42
CA GLU A 208 7.14 15.99 25.85
C GLU A 208 8.41 16.33 26.63
N GLU A 209 9.55 15.71 26.28
CA GLU A 209 10.86 16.00 26.89
C GLU A 209 11.38 17.40 26.54
N ILE A 210 11.13 17.89 25.34
CA ILE A 210 11.55 19.24 24.90
C ILE A 210 10.70 20.34 25.56
N LYS A 211 9.49 20.03 26.03
CA LYS A 211 8.58 20.98 26.67
C LYS A 211 8.74 21.08 28.19
N LYS A 212 9.56 20.22 28.80
CA LYS A 212 9.97 20.27 30.19
C LYS A 212 11.27 21.02 30.35
#